data_39dcf630523095760843272f6558d4fe
#
_entry.id   39dcf630523095760843272f6558d4fe
#
_cell.length_a   1.000
_cell.length_b   1.000
_cell.length_c   1.000
_cell.angle_alpha   90.00
_cell.angle_beta   90.00
_cell.angle_gamma   90.00
#
_symmetry.space_group_name_H-M   'P 1'
#
loop_
_entity.id
_entity.type
_entity.pdbx_description
1 polymer ?
#
loop_
_entity_poly.entity_id
_entity_poly.type
_entity_poly.pdbx_seq_one_letter_code
_entity_poly.pdbx_strand_id
1 'polypeptide(L)'
;STLSSSSAASDVYKRQNLDSDDFSDLARLTRNTTLLHREWFTANERRTKLRWEWHEFFKEYDVVLAPVASVCAFPHDQNPKISERLLKVNGEKRPYNDLFFWAGLSCVSYLPSTVLPTGLGNDGLPIGIQVIGAEMQDLKTIRFEQLIDEQLNVFVPPEKYAV
;
A
#
# COMPACT_ATOMS: atom_id res chain seq x y z
N SER A 1 3.96 19.96 38.80
CA SER A 1 4.49 18.87 37.96
C SER A 1 3.44 18.45 36.98
N THR A 2 3.62 18.86 35.73
CA THR A 2 2.79 18.40 34.62
C THR A 2 3.14 16.94 34.37
N LEU A 3 2.23 16.05 34.73
CA LEU A 3 2.28 14.66 34.28
C LEU A 3 2.18 14.67 32.74
N SER A 4 3.26 14.31 32.05
CA SER A 4 3.19 14.02 30.63
C SER A 4 2.24 12.84 30.46
N SER A 5 1.05 13.08 29.92
CA SER A 5 0.18 12.00 29.51
C SER A 5 0.93 11.16 28.50
N SER A 6 1.05 9.85 28.71
CA SER A 6 1.64 8.96 27.70
C SER A 6 0.81 9.09 26.41
N SER A 7 1.44 8.95 25.23
CA SER A 7 0.74 9.01 23.94
C SER A 7 -0.44 8.01 23.90
N ALA A 8 -0.26 6.83 24.48
CA ALA A 8 -1.32 5.82 24.61
C ALA A 8 -2.54 6.31 25.40
N ALA A 9 -2.35 7.02 26.52
CA ALA A 9 -3.47 7.57 27.31
C ALA A 9 -4.21 8.66 26.53
N SER A 10 -3.47 9.50 25.77
CA SER A 10 -4.07 10.50 24.89
C SER A 10 -4.93 9.87 23.79
N ASP A 11 -4.49 8.79 23.20
CA ASP A 11 -5.21 8.13 22.12
C ASP A 11 -6.47 7.40 22.62
N VAL A 12 -6.41 6.77 23.78
CA VAL A 12 -7.59 6.18 24.44
C VAL A 12 -8.62 7.27 24.76
N TYR A 13 -8.19 8.42 25.27
CA TYR A 13 -9.08 9.56 25.54
C TYR A 13 -9.75 10.08 24.26
N LYS A 14 -8.99 10.21 23.16
CA LYS A 14 -9.57 10.58 21.85
C LYS A 14 -10.64 9.59 21.39
N ARG A 15 -10.40 8.28 21.54
CA ARG A 15 -11.37 7.24 21.18
C ARG A 15 -12.66 7.38 21.99
N GLN A 16 -12.58 7.65 23.29
CA GLN A 16 -13.76 7.79 24.17
C GLN A 16 -14.66 8.96 23.77
N ASN A 17 -14.10 9.98 23.15
CA ASN A 17 -14.82 11.17 22.70
C ASN A 17 -15.26 11.12 21.22
N LEU A 18 -15.02 10.00 20.52
CA LEU A 18 -15.52 9.83 19.16
C LEU A 18 -17.01 9.49 19.19
N ASP A 19 -17.77 10.18 18.35
CA ASP A 19 -19.15 9.79 18.06
C ASP A 19 -19.15 8.42 17.37
N SER A 20 -20.12 7.55 17.74
CA SER A 20 -20.29 6.24 17.13
C SER A 20 -20.48 6.32 15.61
N ASP A 21 -21.12 7.38 15.15
CA ASP A 21 -21.52 7.62 13.77
C ASP A 21 -20.53 8.52 13.00
N ASP A 22 -19.40 8.88 13.61
CA ASP A 22 -18.32 9.56 12.91
C ASP A 22 -17.47 8.56 12.10
N PHE A 23 -17.63 8.59 10.77
CA PHE A 23 -16.88 7.80 9.81
C PHE A 23 -15.76 8.59 9.11
N SER A 24 -15.40 9.75 9.60
CA SER A 24 -14.27 10.52 9.08
C SER A 24 -12.96 9.73 9.13
N ASP A 25 -12.02 10.07 8.27
CA ASP A 25 -10.70 9.43 8.22
C ASP A 25 -9.98 9.54 9.57
N LEU A 26 -10.15 10.65 10.27
CA LEU A 26 -9.56 10.85 11.60
C LEU A 26 -10.18 9.90 12.64
N ALA A 27 -11.51 9.75 12.61
CA ALA A 27 -12.22 8.84 13.52
C ALA A 27 -11.83 7.38 13.23
N ARG A 28 -11.72 6.98 11.94
CA ARG A 28 -11.25 5.66 11.53
C ARG A 28 -9.81 5.41 11.99
N LEU A 29 -8.92 6.37 11.77
CA LEU A 29 -7.54 6.28 12.22
C LEU A 29 -7.46 6.10 13.74
N THR A 30 -8.18 6.93 14.49
CA THR A 30 -8.22 6.86 15.95
C THR A 30 -8.72 5.50 16.44
N ARG A 31 -9.82 4.96 15.86
CA ARG A 31 -10.31 3.62 16.21
C ARG A 31 -9.27 2.56 15.92
N ASN A 32 -8.61 2.62 14.75
CA ASN A 32 -7.64 1.61 14.34
C ASN A 32 -6.36 1.63 15.18
N THR A 33 -5.90 2.80 15.60
CA THR A 33 -4.69 2.94 16.44
C THR A 33 -4.94 2.63 17.92
N THR A 34 -6.20 2.60 18.33
CA THR A 34 -6.61 2.33 19.73
C THR A 34 -7.41 1.04 19.89
N LEU A 35 -7.24 0.10 18.98
CA LEU A 35 -7.91 -1.21 19.06
C LEU A 35 -7.64 -1.89 20.39
N LEU A 36 -8.67 -2.45 21.01
CA LEU A 36 -8.50 -3.38 22.11
C LEU A 36 -7.85 -4.67 21.58
N HIS A 37 -7.11 -5.38 22.41
CA HIS A 37 -6.44 -6.63 22.01
C HIS A 37 -7.42 -7.62 21.36
N ARG A 38 -8.63 -7.76 21.87
CA ARG A 38 -9.68 -8.63 21.28
C ARG A 38 -10.09 -8.18 19.86
N GLU A 39 -10.17 -6.86 19.63
CA GLU A 39 -10.53 -6.30 18.33
C GLU A 39 -9.40 -6.50 17.32
N TRP A 40 -8.16 -6.28 17.78
CA TRP A 40 -6.97 -6.57 17.00
C TRP A 40 -6.90 -8.06 16.65
N PHE A 41 -7.17 -8.96 17.60
CA PHE A 41 -7.20 -10.39 17.37
C PHE A 41 -8.20 -10.76 16.28
N THR A 42 -9.43 -10.24 16.34
CA THR A 42 -10.45 -10.44 15.30
C THR A 42 -10.00 -9.93 13.93
N ALA A 43 -9.35 -8.77 13.88
CA ALA A 43 -8.79 -8.23 12.63
C ALA A 43 -7.66 -9.13 12.08
N ASN A 44 -6.81 -9.64 12.98
CA ASN A 44 -5.73 -10.55 12.62
C ASN A 44 -6.25 -11.92 12.11
N GLU A 45 -7.35 -12.44 12.67
CA GLU A 45 -8.00 -13.65 12.13
C GLU A 45 -8.52 -13.45 10.72
N ARG A 46 -9.13 -12.29 10.42
CA ARG A 46 -9.55 -11.93 9.06
C ARG A 46 -8.36 -11.87 8.10
N ARG A 47 -7.25 -11.27 8.53
CA ARG A 47 -6.01 -11.26 7.77
C ARG A 47 -5.47 -12.66 7.52
N THR A 48 -5.53 -13.53 8.52
CA THR A 48 -5.09 -14.93 8.40
C THR A 48 -5.93 -15.68 7.38
N LYS A 49 -7.25 -15.49 7.37
CA LYS A 49 -8.13 -16.07 6.34
C LYS A 49 -7.75 -15.61 4.95
N LEU A 50 -7.52 -14.30 4.76
CA LEU A 50 -7.05 -13.76 3.49
C LEU A 50 -5.71 -14.36 3.05
N ARG A 51 -4.77 -14.62 3.98
CA ARG A 51 -3.50 -15.32 3.67
C ARG A 51 -3.75 -16.74 3.18
N TRP A 52 -4.72 -17.47 3.76
CA TRP A 52 -5.10 -18.79 3.27
C TRP A 52 -5.72 -18.74 1.87
N GLU A 53 -6.54 -17.74 1.57
CA GLU A 53 -7.09 -17.52 0.23
C GLU A 53 -5.99 -17.27 -0.80
N TRP A 54 -4.99 -16.44 -0.45
CA TRP A 54 -3.81 -16.25 -1.29
C TRP A 54 -2.98 -17.53 -1.45
N HIS A 55 -2.84 -18.33 -0.40
CA HIS A 55 -2.15 -19.61 -0.48
C HIS A 55 -2.84 -20.55 -1.47
N GLU A 56 -4.18 -20.64 -1.45
CA GLU A 56 -4.93 -21.45 -2.43
C GLU A 56 -4.76 -20.88 -3.85
N PHE A 57 -4.85 -19.58 -4.03
CA PHE A 57 -4.65 -18.93 -5.33
C PHE A 57 -3.28 -19.25 -5.94
N PHE A 58 -2.22 -19.18 -5.17
CA PHE A 58 -0.86 -19.45 -5.65
C PHE A 58 -0.53 -20.95 -5.86
N LYS A 59 -1.50 -21.85 -5.67
CA LYS A 59 -1.37 -23.23 -6.17
C LYS A 59 -1.56 -23.33 -7.68
N GLU A 60 -2.31 -22.39 -8.24
CA GLU A 60 -2.64 -22.35 -9.68
C GLU A 60 -1.83 -21.30 -10.45
N TYR A 61 -1.40 -20.23 -9.76
CA TYR A 61 -0.72 -19.09 -10.39
C TYR A 61 0.64 -18.88 -9.75
N ASP A 62 1.64 -18.55 -10.56
CA ASP A 62 2.99 -18.30 -10.08
C ASP A 62 3.16 -16.91 -9.47
N VAL A 63 2.54 -15.91 -10.11
CA VAL A 63 2.61 -14.50 -9.71
C VAL A 63 1.33 -13.75 -10.04
N VAL A 64 1.14 -12.60 -9.39
CA VAL A 64 0.12 -11.61 -9.74
C VAL A 64 0.82 -10.34 -10.20
N LEU A 65 0.38 -9.79 -11.31
CA LEU A 65 0.81 -8.48 -11.78
C LEU A 65 -0.23 -7.43 -11.38
N ALA A 66 0.22 -6.36 -10.76
CA ALA A 66 -0.67 -5.28 -10.34
C ALA A 66 0.02 -3.92 -10.49
N PRO A 67 -0.72 -2.82 -10.62
CA PRO A 67 -0.14 -1.48 -10.52
C PRO A 67 0.55 -1.27 -9.16
N VAL A 68 1.59 -0.43 -9.13
CA VAL A 68 2.22 0.00 -7.87
C VAL A 68 1.36 1.04 -7.16
N ALA A 69 0.78 1.95 -7.93
CA ALA A 69 -0.08 3.03 -7.45
C ALA A 69 -1.17 3.35 -8.47
N SER A 70 -2.18 4.09 -8.05
CA SER A 70 -3.30 4.48 -8.90
C SER A 70 -2.95 5.57 -9.92
N VAL A 71 -1.81 6.25 -9.76
CA VAL A 71 -1.32 7.34 -10.60
C VAL A 71 0.20 7.30 -10.69
N CYS A 72 0.76 7.92 -11.74
CA CYS A 72 2.19 8.22 -11.83
C CYS A 72 2.59 9.26 -10.79
N ALA A 73 3.87 9.66 -10.78
CA ALA A 73 4.32 10.78 -9.96
C ALA A 73 3.47 12.03 -10.24
N PHE A 74 3.15 12.77 -9.22
CA PHE A 74 2.28 13.96 -9.26
C PHE A 74 2.91 15.10 -8.45
N PRO A 75 2.49 16.36 -8.67
CA PRO A 75 3.01 17.50 -7.92
C PRO A 75 2.81 17.36 -6.42
N HIS A 76 3.76 17.85 -5.64
CA HIS A 76 3.66 17.83 -4.18
C HIS A 76 2.46 18.66 -3.71
N ASP A 77 1.62 18.04 -2.89
CA ASP A 77 0.56 18.73 -2.16
C ASP A 77 1.06 19.02 -0.73
N GLN A 78 1.23 20.30 -0.42
CA GLN A 78 1.75 20.77 0.87
C GLN A 78 0.64 21.00 1.93
N ASN A 79 -0.62 20.64 1.63
CA ASN A 79 -1.68 20.73 2.62
C ASN A 79 -1.30 19.90 3.86
N PRO A 80 -1.22 20.50 5.08
CA PRO A 80 -0.85 19.79 6.28
C PRO A 80 -1.85 18.68 6.67
N LYS A 81 -3.09 18.78 6.20
CA LYS A 81 -4.13 17.79 6.45
C LYS A 81 -4.19 16.77 5.30
N ILE A 82 -3.62 15.59 5.52
CA ILE A 82 -3.58 14.51 4.53
C ILE A 82 -5.00 14.13 4.05
N SER A 83 -6.00 14.18 4.93
CA SER A 83 -7.40 13.89 4.59
C SER A 83 -8.04 14.87 3.59
N GLU A 84 -7.46 16.04 3.40
CA GLU A 84 -7.92 17.04 2.43
C GLU A 84 -7.17 16.95 1.08
N ARG A 85 -6.08 16.17 1.02
CA ARG A 85 -5.32 15.98 -0.21
C ARG A 85 -6.08 15.09 -1.18
N LEU A 86 -6.01 15.44 -2.46
CA LEU A 86 -6.72 14.74 -3.52
C LEU A 86 -5.75 14.33 -4.63
N LEU A 87 -6.04 13.17 -5.22
CA LEU A 87 -5.40 12.67 -6.43
C LEU A 87 -6.35 12.84 -7.62
N LYS A 88 -5.79 12.96 -8.80
CA LYS A 88 -6.55 12.92 -10.05
C LYS A 88 -6.32 11.56 -10.72
N VAL A 89 -7.29 10.66 -10.61
CA VAL A 89 -7.26 9.32 -11.19
C VAL A 89 -8.26 9.27 -12.34
N ASN A 90 -7.80 9.04 -13.57
CA ASN A 90 -8.64 8.99 -14.77
C ASN A 90 -9.57 10.22 -14.94
N GLY A 91 -9.08 11.41 -14.54
CA GLY A 91 -9.85 12.65 -14.61
C GLY A 91 -10.71 12.94 -13.38
N GLU A 92 -10.94 12.00 -12.50
CA GLU A 92 -11.73 12.14 -11.27
C GLU A 92 -10.87 12.47 -10.06
N LYS A 93 -11.41 13.25 -9.14
CA LYS A 93 -10.79 13.51 -7.84
C LYS A 93 -11.03 12.35 -6.88
N ARG A 94 -9.96 11.79 -6.34
CA ARG A 94 -9.97 10.68 -5.38
C ARG A 94 -9.22 11.04 -4.11
N PRO A 95 -9.56 10.46 -2.96
CA PRO A 95 -8.81 10.66 -1.74
C PRO A 95 -7.33 10.24 -1.90
N TYR A 96 -6.43 11.01 -1.29
CA TYR A 96 -4.98 10.72 -1.33
C TYR A 96 -4.65 9.30 -0.82
N ASN A 97 -5.40 8.80 0.15
CA ASN A 97 -5.18 7.47 0.72
C ASN A 97 -5.47 6.32 -0.26
N ASP A 98 -6.13 6.57 -1.40
CA ASP A 98 -6.33 5.56 -2.46
C ASP A 98 -4.98 5.10 -3.08
N LEU A 99 -3.88 5.84 -2.87
CA LEU A 99 -2.53 5.40 -3.24
C LEU A 99 -2.13 4.07 -2.59
N PHE A 100 -2.59 3.84 -1.37
CA PHE A 100 -2.18 2.67 -0.59
C PHE A 100 -2.94 1.39 -0.95
N PHE A 101 -3.96 1.48 -1.80
CA PHE A 101 -4.78 0.32 -2.16
C PHE A 101 -3.93 -0.81 -2.78
N TRP A 102 -3.14 -0.48 -3.78
CA TRP A 102 -2.35 -1.48 -4.50
C TRP A 102 -1.20 -2.05 -3.65
N ALA A 103 -0.51 -1.21 -2.88
CA ALA A 103 0.49 -1.67 -1.92
C ALA A 103 -0.12 -2.56 -0.83
N GLY A 104 -1.38 -2.35 -0.48
CA GLY A 104 -2.13 -3.14 0.49
C GLY A 104 -2.26 -4.61 0.12
N LEU A 105 -2.26 -4.95 -1.17
CA LEU A 105 -2.37 -6.34 -1.63
C LEU A 105 -1.25 -7.22 -1.05
N SER A 106 -0.01 -6.76 -1.16
CA SER A 106 1.14 -7.50 -0.63
C SER A 106 1.30 -7.30 0.88
N CYS A 107 1.23 -6.05 1.37
CA CYS A 107 1.51 -5.73 2.77
C CYS A 107 0.56 -6.40 3.77
N VAL A 108 -0.75 -6.40 3.50
CA VAL A 108 -1.75 -6.98 4.42
C VAL A 108 -1.57 -8.49 4.57
N SER A 109 -1.16 -9.17 3.51
CA SER A 109 -1.08 -10.63 3.45
C SER A 109 0.34 -11.18 3.58
N TYR A 110 1.35 -10.31 3.85
CA TYR A 110 2.77 -10.70 3.95
C TYR A 110 3.32 -11.36 2.69
N LEU A 111 2.85 -10.92 1.53
CA LEU A 111 3.32 -11.43 0.25
C LEU A 111 4.55 -10.65 -0.22
N PRO A 112 5.56 -11.32 -0.79
CA PRO A 112 6.67 -10.64 -1.42
C PRO A 112 6.19 -9.91 -2.67
N SER A 113 6.79 -8.75 -2.94
CA SER A 113 6.50 -7.96 -4.12
C SER A 113 7.78 -7.33 -4.66
N THR A 114 8.05 -7.55 -5.94
CA THR A 114 9.13 -6.91 -6.69
C THR A 114 8.53 -5.93 -7.69
N VAL A 115 9.15 -4.77 -7.87
CA VAL A 115 8.66 -3.74 -8.80
C VAL A 115 9.60 -3.65 -9.98
N LEU A 116 9.04 -3.77 -11.18
CA LEU A 116 9.79 -3.56 -12.42
C LEU A 116 9.25 -2.33 -13.18
N PRO A 117 10.14 -1.55 -13.84
CA PRO A 117 9.71 -0.48 -14.72
C PRO A 117 9.02 -1.04 -15.96
N THR A 118 8.02 -0.29 -16.47
CA THR A 118 7.30 -0.68 -17.70
C THR A 118 7.36 0.41 -18.77
N GLY A 119 8.20 1.41 -18.58
CA GLY A 119 8.38 2.53 -19.48
C GLY A 119 7.91 3.85 -18.91
N LEU A 120 7.52 4.77 -19.79
CA LEU A 120 7.07 6.11 -19.42
C LEU A 120 5.58 6.26 -19.67
N GLY A 121 4.91 7.00 -18.79
CA GLY A 121 3.54 7.46 -18.99
C GLY A 121 3.42 8.53 -20.05
N ASN A 122 2.19 8.96 -20.34
CA ASN A 122 1.90 9.99 -21.32
C ASN A 122 2.52 11.37 -20.98
N ASP A 123 2.84 11.57 -19.72
CA ASP A 123 3.50 12.76 -19.17
C ASP A 123 5.03 12.64 -19.11
N GLY A 124 5.59 11.56 -19.65
CA GLY A 124 7.03 11.30 -19.67
C GLY A 124 7.60 10.84 -18.32
N LEU A 125 6.76 10.54 -17.34
CA LEU A 125 7.19 10.05 -16.03
C LEU A 125 7.26 8.52 -15.99
N PRO A 126 8.23 7.95 -15.25
CA PRO A 126 8.36 6.50 -15.13
C PRO A 126 7.14 5.86 -14.51
N ILE A 127 6.73 4.72 -15.05
CA ILE A 127 5.73 3.82 -14.49
C ILE A 127 6.34 2.44 -14.25
N GLY A 128 5.78 1.75 -13.25
CA GLY A 128 6.14 0.37 -12.97
C GLY A 128 4.93 -0.46 -12.60
N ILE A 129 5.11 -1.77 -12.64
CA ILE A 129 4.17 -2.75 -12.11
C ILE A 129 4.82 -3.51 -10.97
N GLN A 130 4.02 -4.01 -10.06
CA GLN A 130 4.46 -4.92 -9.03
C GLN A 130 4.15 -6.37 -9.42
N VAL A 131 5.12 -7.23 -9.15
CA VAL A 131 5.04 -8.68 -9.28
C VAL A 131 4.89 -9.24 -7.87
N ILE A 132 3.71 -9.74 -7.53
CA ILE A 132 3.40 -10.27 -6.21
C ILE A 132 3.49 -11.80 -6.29
N GLY A 133 4.18 -12.43 -5.36
CA GLY A 133 4.33 -13.88 -5.26
C GLY A 133 3.73 -14.46 -4.00
N ALA A 134 3.76 -15.79 -3.91
CA ALA A 134 3.36 -16.50 -2.69
C ALA A 134 4.26 -16.15 -1.50
N GLU A 135 3.73 -16.31 -0.30
CA GLU A 135 4.47 -16.09 0.94
C GLU A 135 5.82 -16.82 0.92
N MET A 136 6.91 -16.13 1.31
CA MET A 136 8.30 -16.62 1.34
C MET A 136 8.87 -16.99 -0.05
N GLN A 137 8.23 -16.59 -1.14
CA GLN A 137 8.70 -16.84 -2.50
C GLN A 137 9.35 -15.59 -3.14
N ASP A 138 10.13 -14.84 -2.36
CA ASP A 138 10.80 -13.59 -2.80
C ASP A 138 11.67 -13.82 -4.03
N LEU A 139 12.45 -14.90 -4.06
CA LEU A 139 13.31 -15.24 -5.19
C LEU A 139 12.51 -15.53 -6.47
N LYS A 140 11.27 -16.01 -6.36
CA LYS A 140 10.42 -16.23 -7.53
C LYS A 140 10.01 -14.90 -8.15
N THR A 141 9.61 -13.91 -7.36
CA THR A 141 9.23 -12.58 -7.87
C THR A 141 10.42 -11.87 -8.51
N ILE A 142 11.61 -11.96 -7.91
CA ILE A 142 12.86 -11.41 -8.45
C ILE A 142 13.23 -12.12 -9.76
N ARG A 143 13.15 -13.45 -9.80
CA ARG A 143 13.48 -14.20 -11.03
C ARG A 143 12.49 -13.90 -12.16
N PHE A 144 11.21 -13.74 -11.83
CA PHE A 144 10.20 -13.37 -12.82
C PHE A 144 10.49 -11.98 -13.42
N GLU A 145 10.86 -11.02 -12.58
CA GLU A 145 11.26 -9.68 -13.03
C GLU A 145 12.49 -9.75 -13.95
N GLN A 146 13.54 -10.49 -13.57
CA GLN A 146 14.71 -10.69 -14.41
C GLN A 146 14.36 -11.27 -15.79
N LEU A 147 13.47 -12.26 -15.85
CA LEU A 147 13.03 -12.84 -17.11
C LEU A 147 12.29 -11.85 -18.00
N ILE A 148 11.49 -10.96 -17.41
CA ILE A 148 10.82 -9.88 -18.15
C ILE A 148 11.86 -8.89 -18.68
N ASP A 149 12.83 -8.48 -17.86
CA ASP A 149 13.85 -7.53 -18.27
C ASP A 149 14.77 -8.11 -19.35
N GLU A 150 15.18 -9.38 -19.23
CA GLU A 150 15.95 -10.11 -20.25
C GLU A 150 15.26 -10.13 -21.63
N GLN A 151 13.93 -10.19 -21.66
CA GLN A 151 13.16 -10.27 -22.91
C GLN A 151 12.75 -8.91 -23.47
N LEU A 152 12.37 -7.98 -22.60
CA LEU A 152 11.77 -6.71 -23.00
C LEU A 152 12.72 -5.52 -22.83
N ASN A 153 13.83 -5.69 -22.12
CA ASN A 153 14.82 -4.63 -21.82
C ASN A 153 14.15 -3.37 -21.29
N VAL A 154 13.30 -3.54 -20.27
CA VAL A 154 12.41 -2.47 -19.75
C VAL A 154 13.13 -1.48 -18.84
N PHE A 155 14.24 -1.90 -18.22
CA PHE A 155 15.03 -1.01 -17.37
C PHE A 155 15.96 -0.14 -18.22
N VAL A 156 15.73 1.16 -18.19
CA VAL A 156 16.62 2.16 -18.79
C VAL A 156 17.17 3.04 -17.67
N PRO A 157 18.50 2.99 -17.41
CA PRO A 157 19.08 3.86 -16.39
C PRO A 157 18.93 5.33 -16.81
N PRO A 158 18.72 6.25 -15.86
CA PRO A 158 18.70 7.68 -16.17
C PRO A 158 20.05 8.10 -16.82
N GLU A 159 20.01 8.94 -17.85
CA GLU A 159 21.20 9.36 -18.65
C GLU A 159 22.39 9.76 -17.78
N LYS A 160 22.15 10.42 -16.66
CA LYS A 160 23.17 10.87 -15.73
C LYS A 160 23.91 9.74 -15.00
N TYR A 161 23.38 8.52 -15.03
CA TYR A 161 23.87 7.33 -14.31
C TYR A 161 24.06 6.13 -15.24
N ALA A 162 23.87 6.34 -16.55
CA ALA A 162 24.22 5.33 -17.54
C ALA A 162 25.76 5.16 -17.55
N VAL A 163 26.24 3.99 -17.18
CA VAL A 163 27.67 3.61 -17.17
C VAL A 163 28.00 2.93 -18.49
#